data_78e372d84c8aa071b2127b1404e2a182
#
_entry.id   78e372d84c8aa071b2127b1404e2a182
#
_cell.length_a   1.000
_cell.length_b   1.000
_cell.length_c   1.000
_cell.angle_alpha   90.00
_cell.angle_beta   90.00
_cell.angle_gamma   90.00
#
_symmetry.space_group_name_H-M   'P 1'
#
loop_
_entity.id
_entity.type
_entity.pdbx_description
1 polymer ?
#
loop_
_entity_poly.entity_id
_entity_poly.type
_entity_poly.pdbx_seq_one_letter_code
_entity_poly.pdbx_strand_id
1 'polypeptide(L)'
;MFGVDLHTHSFISDGTLSPEQLVQAALDLKIQTLALTDHDTMDGLERAQDYAQDHDIKIISGVEISSQWSRPSTKKSYGVHIVALNMQDEVPIKVMLENQKKVRAERAKLIFELL
;
A
#
# COMPACT_ATOMS: atom_id res chain seq x y z
N MET A 1 23.06 12.80 -7.07
CA MET A 1 21.75 12.52 -7.71
C MET A 1 20.81 12.01 -6.64
N PHE A 2 19.66 12.59 -6.54
CA PHE A 2 18.66 12.22 -5.54
C PHE A 2 17.72 11.19 -6.15
N GLY A 3 17.73 9.95 -5.64
CA GLY A 3 16.80 8.91 -6.07
C GLY A 3 15.45 9.05 -5.36
N VAL A 4 14.39 8.91 -6.12
CA VAL A 4 13.01 8.91 -5.62
C VAL A 4 12.29 7.69 -6.18
N ASP A 5 11.64 6.90 -5.31
CA ASP A 5 10.76 5.81 -5.71
C ASP A 5 9.45 5.90 -4.92
N LEU A 6 8.36 6.16 -5.61
CA LEU A 6 7.06 6.45 -5.00
C LEU A 6 6.04 5.32 -5.20
N HIS A 7 6.48 4.14 -5.66
CA HIS A 7 5.58 3.01 -5.86
C HIS A 7 6.29 1.69 -5.60
N THR A 8 6.22 1.23 -4.34
CA THR A 8 6.89 0.00 -3.91
C THR A 8 5.98 -0.85 -3.03
N HIS A 9 6.21 -2.15 -3.04
CA HIS A 9 5.43 -3.13 -2.29
C HIS A 9 6.34 -3.97 -1.40
N SER A 10 5.90 -4.17 -0.17
CA SER A 10 6.51 -5.10 0.76
C SER A 10 5.76 -6.44 0.80
N PHE A 11 6.27 -7.38 1.60
CA PHE A 11 5.59 -8.67 1.80
C PHE A 11 4.27 -8.54 2.58
N ILE A 12 3.97 -7.37 3.12
CA ILE A 12 2.65 -7.08 3.75
C ILE A 12 1.54 -7.17 2.71
N SER A 13 1.83 -6.91 1.43
CA SER A 13 0.90 -7.19 0.32
C SER A 13 1.45 -8.29 -0.60
N ASP A 14 2.12 -7.94 -1.67
CA ASP A 14 2.56 -8.89 -2.70
C ASP A 14 4.05 -8.79 -3.06
N GLY A 15 4.81 -7.99 -2.34
CA GLY A 15 6.27 -7.94 -2.45
C GLY A 15 6.95 -9.11 -1.71
N THR A 16 8.26 -9.21 -1.86
CA THR A 16 9.08 -10.28 -1.25
C THR A 16 9.93 -9.82 -0.08
N LEU A 17 10.14 -8.51 0.05
CA LEU A 17 10.95 -7.91 1.10
C LEU A 17 10.09 -7.43 2.26
N SER A 18 10.61 -7.53 3.48
CA SER A 18 9.99 -6.84 4.62
C SER A 18 10.05 -5.32 4.43
N PRO A 19 9.22 -4.53 5.13
CA PRO A 19 9.34 -3.07 5.09
C PRO A 19 10.76 -2.57 5.38
N GLU A 20 11.44 -3.15 6.36
CA GLU A 20 12.82 -2.81 6.72
C GLU A 20 13.81 -3.17 5.61
N GLN A 21 13.69 -4.35 5.02
CA GLN A 21 14.53 -4.80 3.90
C GLN A 21 14.32 -3.94 2.66
N LEU A 22 13.09 -3.49 2.42
CA LEU A 22 12.77 -2.58 1.32
C LEU A 22 13.45 -1.23 1.50
N VAL A 23 13.44 -0.67 2.71
CA VAL A 23 14.17 0.57 3.04
C VAL A 23 15.68 0.37 2.86
N GLN A 24 16.24 -0.76 3.31
CA GLN A 24 17.65 -1.05 3.13
C GLN A 24 18.02 -1.17 1.63
N ALA A 25 17.21 -1.85 0.83
CA ALA A 25 17.44 -1.94 -0.62
C ALA A 25 17.40 -0.56 -1.29
N ALA A 26 16.49 0.31 -0.85
CA ALA A 26 16.42 1.70 -1.34
C ALA A 26 17.70 2.49 -0.98
N LEU A 27 18.22 2.33 0.24
CA LEU A 27 19.48 2.94 0.67
C LEU A 27 20.65 2.46 -0.19
N ASP A 28 20.74 1.16 -0.45
CA ASP A 28 21.80 0.55 -1.27
C ASP A 28 21.79 1.09 -2.70
N LEU A 29 20.61 1.44 -3.22
CA LEU A 29 20.40 2.08 -4.52
C LEU A 29 20.50 3.61 -4.49
N LYS A 30 20.84 4.19 -3.33
CA LYS A 30 20.95 5.64 -3.11
C LYS A 30 19.64 6.41 -3.38
N ILE A 31 18.52 5.76 -3.07
CA ILE A 31 17.20 6.38 -3.05
C ILE A 31 17.06 7.15 -1.74
N GLN A 32 16.67 8.40 -1.82
CA GLN A 32 16.53 9.29 -0.66
C GLN A 32 15.08 9.56 -0.27
N THR A 33 14.15 9.24 -1.16
CA THR A 33 12.72 9.33 -0.87
C THR A 33 12.02 8.09 -1.39
N LEU A 34 11.39 7.36 -0.48
CA LEU A 34 10.68 6.11 -0.76
C LEU A 34 9.23 6.22 -0.30
N ALA A 35 8.29 5.77 -1.09
CA ALA A 35 6.92 5.52 -0.64
C ALA A 35 6.64 4.02 -0.60
N LEU A 36 6.17 3.52 0.55
CA LEU A 36 5.61 2.17 0.66
C LEU A 36 4.13 2.25 0.30
N THR A 37 3.75 1.54 -0.77
CA THR A 37 2.39 1.59 -1.35
C THR A 37 1.78 0.21 -1.47
N ASP A 38 1.80 -0.55 -0.37
CA ASP A 38 1.22 -1.88 -0.33
C ASP A 38 -0.27 -1.88 -0.76
N HIS A 39 -0.72 -2.98 -1.35
CA HIS A 39 -2.11 -3.12 -1.78
C HIS A 39 -3.07 -3.13 -0.59
N ASP A 40 -3.98 -2.16 -0.56
CA ASP A 40 -5.11 -2.06 0.37
C ASP A 40 -4.73 -2.12 1.86
N THR A 41 -3.49 -1.78 2.20
CA THR A 41 -3.00 -1.74 3.58
C THR A 41 -1.89 -0.72 3.76
N MET A 42 -1.84 -0.13 4.95
CA MET A 42 -0.72 0.73 5.41
C MET A 42 0.03 0.11 6.60
N ASP A 43 -0.19 -1.17 6.87
CA ASP A 43 0.33 -1.83 8.08
C ASP A 43 1.88 -1.90 8.12
N GLY A 44 2.53 -1.81 6.97
CA GLY A 44 4.00 -1.80 6.88
C GLY A 44 4.65 -0.43 7.09
N LEU A 45 3.87 0.66 7.06
CA LEU A 45 4.40 2.03 7.06
C LEU A 45 5.21 2.36 8.31
N GLU A 46 4.67 2.07 9.49
CA GLU A 46 5.34 2.33 10.77
C GLU A 46 6.70 1.63 10.85
N ARG A 47 6.76 0.35 10.46
CA ARG A 47 8.00 -0.42 10.42
C ARG A 47 9.04 0.19 9.49
N ALA A 48 8.62 0.64 8.30
CA ALA A 48 9.52 1.31 7.35
C ALA A 48 10.02 2.64 7.90
N GLN A 49 9.15 3.43 8.52
CA GLN A 49 9.49 4.71 9.13
C GLN A 49 10.43 4.55 10.32
N ASP A 50 10.18 3.59 11.20
CA ASP A 50 11.04 3.30 12.36
C ASP A 50 12.44 2.89 11.92
N TYR A 51 12.55 2.03 10.92
CA TYR A 51 13.84 1.62 10.37
C TYR A 51 14.58 2.80 9.72
N ALA A 52 13.86 3.70 9.08
CA ALA A 52 14.44 4.86 8.40
C ALA A 52 14.94 5.97 9.34
N GLN A 53 14.53 5.98 10.63
CA GLN A 53 14.87 7.05 11.58
C GLN A 53 16.38 7.28 11.71
N ASP A 54 17.18 6.23 11.67
CA ASP A 54 18.64 6.28 11.82
C ASP A 54 19.38 6.31 10.46
N HIS A 55 18.66 6.55 9.37
CA HIS A 55 19.21 6.52 8.01
C HIS A 55 18.82 7.79 7.23
N ASP A 56 19.63 8.10 6.20
CA ASP A 56 19.40 9.27 5.33
C ASP A 56 18.41 8.91 4.20
N ILE A 57 17.17 8.64 4.58
CA ILE A 57 16.06 8.35 3.67
C ILE A 57 14.75 8.85 4.26
N LYS A 58 13.93 9.47 3.43
CA LYS A 58 12.59 9.92 3.79
C LYS A 58 11.56 8.89 3.36
N ILE A 59 10.73 8.43 4.29
CA ILE A 59 9.60 7.56 3.99
C ILE A 59 8.32 8.40 3.88
N ILE A 60 7.67 8.30 2.74
CA ILE A 60 6.37 8.94 2.48
C ILE A 60 5.26 7.91 2.69
N SER A 61 4.19 8.32 3.37
CA SER A 61 2.99 7.49 3.49
C SER A 61 2.37 7.21 2.11
N GLY A 62 1.98 5.98 1.89
CA GLY A 62 1.37 5.57 0.63
C GLY A 62 0.51 4.32 0.79
N VAL A 63 -0.35 4.12 -0.18
CA VAL A 63 -1.15 2.90 -0.34
C VAL A 63 -1.61 2.78 -1.78
N GLU A 64 -1.63 1.57 -2.32
CA GLU A 64 -2.25 1.28 -3.61
C GLU A 64 -3.64 0.67 -3.38
N ILE A 65 -4.67 1.46 -3.67
CA ILE A 65 -6.06 1.12 -3.40
C ILE A 65 -6.63 0.37 -4.60
N SER A 66 -7.10 -0.85 -4.37
CA SER A 66 -7.87 -1.61 -5.37
C SER A 66 -9.30 -1.10 -5.41
N SER A 67 -9.71 -0.65 -6.58
CA SER A 67 -11.05 -0.13 -6.80
C SER A 67 -11.66 -0.64 -8.10
N GLN A 68 -12.93 -0.41 -8.30
CA GLN A 68 -13.64 -0.73 -9.54
C GLN A 68 -14.37 0.51 -10.06
N TRP A 69 -14.28 0.70 -11.35
CA TRP A 69 -15.04 1.70 -12.04
C TRP A 69 -16.01 1.04 -13.03
N SER A 70 -17.26 1.45 -13.03
CA SER A 70 -18.27 0.93 -13.95
C SER A 70 -18.68 2.01 -14.93
N ARG A 71 -18.63 1.68 -16.23
CA ARG A 71 -19.10 2.60 -17.27
C ARG A 71 -20.61 2.69 -17.23
N PRO A 72 -21.20 3.88 -17.03
CA PRO A 72 -22.65 4.02 -16.91
C PRO A 72 -23.44 3.52 -18.13
N SER A 73 -22.92 3.74 -19.35
CA SER A 73 -23.60 3.40 -20.61
C SER A 73 -23.66 1.90 -20.91
N THR A 74 -22.65 1.12 -20.50
CA THR A 74 -22.52 -0.32 -20.82
C THR A 74 -22.61 -1.21 -19.60
N LYS A 75 -22.60 -0.66 -18.39
CA LYS A 75 -22.48 -1.37 -17.10
C LYS A 75 -21.26 -2.31 -17.00
N LYS A 76 -20.28 -2.16 -17.90
CA LYS A 76 -19.01 -2.87 -17.80
C LYS A 76 -18.20 -2.32 -16.63
N SER A 77 -17.64 -3.21 -15.83
CA SER A 77 -16.78 -2.88 -14.69
C SER A 77 -15.32 -3.14 -15.02
N TYR A 78 -14.47 -2.21 -14.61
CA TYR A 78 -13.02 -2.29 -14.79
C TYR A 78 -12.33 -2.15 -13.44
N GLY A 79 -11.33 -3.01 -13.19
CA GLY A 79 -10.43 -2.84 -12.06
C GLY A 79 -9.55 -1.61 -12.28
N VAL A 80 -9.45 -0.78 -11.24
CA VAL A 80 -8.58 0.42 -11.23
C VAL A 80 -7.79 0.43 -9.94
N HIS A 81 -6.49 0.61 -10.04
CA HIS A 81 -5.64 0.80 -8.87
C HIS A 81 -5.30 2.28 -8.74
N ILE A 82 -5.47 2.82 -7.55
CA ILE A 82 -5.22 4.23 -7.24
C ILE A 82 -4.10 4.30 -6.22
N VAL A 83 -2.98 4.95 -6.58
CA VAL A 83 -1.88 5.19 -5.66
C VAL A 83 -2.12 6.52 -4.94
N ALA A 84 -2.32 6.46 -3.64
CA ALA A 84 -2.41 7.63 -2.77
C ALA A 84 -1.08 7.84 -2.05
N LEU A 85 -0.57 9.07 -2.05
CA LEU A 85 0.75 9.40 -1.52
C LEU A 85 0.69 10.63 -0.61
N ASN A 86 1.58 10.64 0.40
CA ASN A 86 1.84 11.80 1.26
C ASN A 86 0.57 12.40 1.87
N MET A 87 -0.27 11.55 2.41
CA MET A 87 -1.54 11.96 3.03
C MET A 87 -1.27 12.73 4.32
N GLN A 88 -1.88 13.91 4.44
CA GLN A 88 -1.77 14.73 5.66
C GLN A 88 -2.56 14.13 6.82
N ASP A 89 -3.73 13.57 6.53
CA ASP A 89 -4.55 12.84 7.48
C ASP A 89 -4.79 11.42 6.96
N GLU A 90 -4.19 10.44 7.62
CA GLU A 90 -4.27 9.04 7.25
C GLU A 90 -5.51 8.33 7.82
N VAL A 91 -6.20 8.94 8.80
CA VAL A 91 -7.32 8.29 9.51
C VAL A 91 -8.45 7.89 8.58
N PRO A 92 -8.97 8.76 7.68
CA PRO A 92 -10.06 8.37 6.80
C PRO A 92 -9.72 7.18 5.88
N ILE A 93 -8.50 7.17 5.36
CA ILE A 93 -8.03 6.08 4.50
C ILE A 93 -7.86 4.78 5.30
N LYS A 94 -7.29 4.83 6.49
CA LYS A 94 -7.15 3.66 7.36
C LYS A 94 -8.50 3.06 7.72
N VAL A 95 -9.50 3.88 8.02
CA VAL A 95 -10.88 3.43 8.29
C VAL A 95 -11.48 2.75 7.06
N MET A 96 -11.32 3.33 5.88
CA MET A 96 -11.80 2.73 4.62
C MET A 96 -11.13 1.37 4.36
N LEU A 97 -9.82 1.27 4.53
CA LEU A 97 -9.06 0.02 4.32
C LEU A 97 -9.48 -1.08 5.31
N GLU A 98 -9.72 -0.73 6.58
CA GLU A 98 -10.24 -1.69 7.57
C GLU A 98 -11.64 -2.19 7.18
N ASN A 99 -12.52 -1.33 6.69
CA ASN A 99 -13.82 -1.73 6.20
C ASN A 99 -13.72 -2.67 4.97
N GLN A 100 -12.81 -2.41 4.05
CA GLN A 100 -12.53 -3.31 2.91
C GLN A 100 -12.04 -4.68 3.37
N LYS A 101 -11.15 -4.74 4.36
CA LYS A 101 -10.70 -6.02 4.96
C LYS A 101 -11.86 -6.83 5.50
N LYS A 102 -12.77 -6.20 6.25
CA LYS A 102 -13.96 -6.85 6.80
C LYS A 102 -14.86 -7.41 5.71
N VAL A 103 -15.16 -6.61 4.69
CA VAL A 103 -15.99 -7.05 3.55
C VAL A 103 -15.36 -8.24 2.82
N ARG A 104 -14.04 -8.21 2.58
CA ARG A 104 -13.31 -9.32 1.96
C ARG A 104 -13.33 -10.58 2.81
N ALA A 105 -13.12 -10.45 4.12
CA ALA A 105 -13.18 -11.59 5.05
C ALA A 105 -14.56 -12.23 5.08
N GLU A 106 -15.63 -11.44 5.14
CA GLU A 106 -17.01 -11.92 5.08
C GLU A 106 -17.30 -12.62 3.75
N ARG A 107 -16.88 -12.03 2.63
CA ARG A 107 -17.03 -12.63 1.30
C ARG A 107 -16.28 -13.96 1.19
N ALA A 108 -15.05 -14.03 1.66
CA ALA A 108 -14.27 -15.27 1.67
C ALA A 108 -14.95 -16.36 2.50
N LYS A 109 -15.49 -16.00 3.67
CA LYS A 109 -16.26 -16.90 4.53
C LYS A 109 -17.49 -17.46 3.81
N LEU A 110 -18.28 -16.60 3.16
CA LEU A 110 -19.46 -17.01 2.40
C LEU A 110 -19.09 -17.96 1.25
N ILE A 111 -18.02 -17.67 0.51
CA ILE A 111 -17.53 -18.55 -0.56
C ILE A 111 -17.12 -19.91 0.01
N PHE A 112 -16.42 -19.93 1.14
CA PHE A 112 -16.00 -21.17 1.80
C PHE A 112 -17.22 -22.02 2.26
N GLU A 113 -18.25 -21.38 2.78
CA GLU A 113 -19.48 -22.05 3.22
C GLU A 113 -20.28 -22.64 2.04
N LEU A 114 -20.09 -22.14 0.81
CA LEU A 114 -20.74 -22.66 -0.40
C LEU A 114 -20.00 -23.85 -1.04
N LEU A 115 -18.78 -24.12 -0.62
CA LEU A 115 -18.00 -25.25 -1.10
C LEU A 115 -18.32 -26.52 -0.30
#